data_782cfb4a7f39bb8ebd71075742a355fc
#
_entry.id   782cfb4a7f39bb8ebd71075742a355fc
#
_cell.length_a   1.000
_cell.length_b   1.000
_cell.length_c   1.000
_cell.angle_alpha   90.00
_cell.angle_beta   90.00
_cell.angle_gamma   90.00
#
_symmetry.space_group_name_H-M   'P 1'
#
loop_
_entity.id
_entity.type
_entity.pdbx_description
1 polymer ?
#
loop_
_entity_poly.entity_id
_entity_poly.type
_entity_poly.pdbx_seq_one_letter_code
_entity_poly.pdbx_strand_id
1 'polypeptide(L)'
;LDRYAGESSHFSWQQRDPVLYPTFAQQYDGASTGSVVLVSGDNSDVLSYNDMYELDLESYYSTGSANYSFQAENAITSGIAKVTRETSYQLYELTGHGEAALSGDFTDTLNNAGVTTAELNLTTAGSIPADAAAVLINAPGADLTDAETTILTDYVANGGKLFVATDFTTDTPNLDTLLAACGMARQPGLLIETDTDHYPYGYPQTYLLPTLASNEITAGVSQNMMVYTPIAQGITTNEDSEFSFTDLLTTGDAAYSMENYATAETAQKADTDPEGTFAVAVA
;
A
#
# COMPACT_ATOMS: atom_id res chain seq x y z
N LEU A 1 -14.40 2.95 26.99
CA LEU A 1 -13.73 1.78 27.58
C LEU A 1 -14.70 0.85 28.33
N ASP A 2 -15.68 1.40 29.08
CA ASP A 2 -16.71 0.60 29.79
C ASP A 2 -17.48 -0.35 28.88
N ARG A 3 -17.77 0.06 27.63
CA ARG A 3 -18.46 -0.80 26.65
C ARG A 3 -17.62 -2.03 26.32
N TYR A 4 -16.32 -1.87 26.08
CA TYR A 4 -15.41 -3.00 25.86
C TYR A 4 -15.36 -3.95 27.05
N ALA A 5 -15.25 -3.39 28.28
CA ALA A 5 -15.28 -4.18 29.50
C ALA A 5 -16.61 -4.90 29.73
N GLY A 6 -17.71 -4.36 29.22
CA GLY A 6 -19.02 -5.01 29.26
C GLY A 6 -19.20 -6.15 28.25
N GLU A 7 -18.49 -6.10 27.12
CA GLU A 7 -18.57 -7.09 26.05
C GLU A 7 -17.58 -8.25 26.22
N SER A 8 -16.48 -8.05 26.99
CA SER A 8 -15.44 -9.06 27.17
C SER A 8 -14.90 -9.10 28.58
N SER A 9 -14.91 -10.29 29.19
CA SER A 9 -14.25 -10.52 30.48
C SER A 9 -12.71 -10.50 30.40
N HIS A 10 -12.16 -10.52 29.19
CA HIS A 10 -10.71 -10.43 28.95
C HIS A 10 -10.22 -8.98 28.85
N PHE A 11 -11.12 -8.01 28.82
CA PHE A 11 -10.79 -6.60 28.75
C PHE A 11 -11.06 -5.92 30.10
N SER A 12 -10.06 -5.22 30.62
CA SER A 12 -10.20 -4.38 31.81
C SER A 12 -9.45 -3.07 31.59
N TRP A 13 -9.88 -2.02 32.23
CA TRP A 13 -9.19 -0.75 32.13
C TRP A 13 -9.08 -0.04 33.49
N GLN A 14 -8.11 0.86 33.60
CA GLN A 14 -7.91 1.72 34.76
C GLN A 14 -7.38 3.08 34.31
N GLN A 15 -7.78 4.12 35.01
CA GLN A 15 -7.25 5.46 34.80
C GLN A 15 -6.08 5.71 35.75
N ARG A 16 -4.99 6.26 35.20
CA ARG A 16 -3.81 6.68 35.99
C ARG A 16 -3.43 8.10 35.60
N ASP A 17 -3.06 8.91 36.58
CA ASP A 17 -2.49 10.24 36.37
C ASP A 17 -0.99 10.10 36.09
N PRO A 18 -0.49 10.49 34.91
CA PRO A 18 0.93 10.34 34.56
C PRO A 18 1.85 11.22 35.41
N VAL A 19 1.32 12.29 36.03
CA VAL A 19 2.08 13.13 36.95
C VAL A 19 2.27 12.43 38.30
N LEU A 20 1.26 11.69 38.77
CA LEU A 20 1.33 10.92 40.01
C LEU A 20 2.05 9.57 39.84
N TYR A 21 2.02 9.01 38.62
CA TYR A 21 2.63 7.73 38.26
C TYR A 21 3.63 7.86 37.10
N PRO A 22 4.67 8.69 37.21
CA PRO A 22 5.58 8.97 36.09
C PRO A 22 6.36 7.73 35.63
N THR A 23 6.74 6.84 36.54
CA THR A 23 7.44 5.60 36.17
C THR A 23 6.59 4.68 35.33
N PHE A 24 5.27 4.66 35.55
CA PHE A 24 4.34 3.89 34.73
C PHE A 24 4.23 4.50 33.31
N ALA A 25 4.10 5.82 33.20
CA ALA A 25 4.03 6.49 31.89
C ALA A 25 5.33 6.31 31.08
N GLN A 26 6.49 6.34 31.74
CA GLN A 26 7.81 6.14 31.11
C GLN A 26 8.04 4.73 30.57
N GLN A 27 7.24 3.72 30.99
CA GLN A 27 7.33 2.37 30.43
C GLN A 27 6.78 2.28 29.00
N TYR A 28 5.96 3.26 28.61
CA TYR A 28 5.29 3.29 27.33
C TYR A 28 5.69 4.56 26.59
N ASP A 29 6.50 4.41 25.55
CA ASP A 29 6.97 5.53 24.74
C ASP A 29 5.80 6.29 24.14
N GLY A 30 5.82 7.63 24.21
CA GLY A 30 4.75 8.50 23.74
C GLY A 30 3.55 8.62 24.69
N ALA A 31 3.47 7.90 25.81
CA ALA A 31 2.36 8.03 26.74
C ALA A 31 2.37 9.39 27.46
N SER A 32 1.26 10.12 27.34
CA SER A 32 1.07 11.47 27.88
C SER A 32 -0.33 11.62 28.49
N THR A 33 -0.62 12.78 29.03
CA THR A 33 -1.97 13.09 29.52
C THR A 33 -2.98 13.00 28.35
N GLY A 34 -4.01 12.18 28.54
CA GLY A 34 -5.06 11.95 27.54
C GLY A 34 -4.79 10.79 26.60
N SER A 35 -3.63 10.11 26.71
CA SER A 35 -3.36 8.88 25.94
C SER A 35 -4.14 7.68 26.49
N VAL A 36 -4.41 6.71 25.63
CA VAL A 36 -4.86 5.36 25.98
C VAL A 36 -3.71 4.39 25.72
N VAL A 37 -3.28 3.69 26.75
CA VAL A 37 -2.27 2.63 26.63
C VAL A 37 -2.98 1.29 26.64
N LEU A 38 -2.83 0.54 25.56
CA LEU A 38 -3.36 -0.81 25.38
C LEU A 38 -2.24 -1.81 25.67
N VAL A 39 -2.52 -2.86 26.44
CA VAL A 39 -1.52 -3.88 26.82
C VAL A 39 -2.13 -5.27 26.74
N SER A 40 -1.43 -6.20 26.10
CA SER A 40 -1.78 -7.63 26.09
C SER A 40 -0.50 -8.47 26.15
N GLY A 41 -0.27 -9.15 27.28
CA GLY A 41 1.01 -9.83 27.52
C GLY A 41 2.17 -8.86 27.49
N ASP A 42 3.14 -9.11 26.62
CA ASP A 42 4.32 -8.26 26.41
C ASP A 42 4.10 -7.15 25.34
N ASN A 43 2.98 -7.21 24.61
CA ASN A 43 2.66 -6.24 23.57
C ASN A 43 1.97 -5.01 24.18
N SER A 44 2.32 -3.83 23.68
CA SER A 44 1.67 -2.58 24.04
C SER A 44 1.51 -1.65 22.86
N ASP A 45 0.49 -0.81 22.90
CA ASP A 45 0.24 0.26 21.95
C ASP A 45 -0.21 1.52 22.68
N VAL A 46 0.23 2.68 22.20
CA VAL A 46 -0.09 3.97 22.83
C VAL A 46 -0.85 4.82 21.83
N LEU A 47 -2.13 5.02 22.10
CA LEU A 47 -2.97 5.92 21.36
C LEU A 47 -2.89 7.31 21.97
N SER A 48 -2.35 8.26 21.26
CA SER A 48 -2.32 9.65 21.67
C SER A 48 -3.72 10.27 21.62
N TYR A 49 -3.87 11.47 22.18
CA TYR A 49 -5.11 12.22 22.03
C TYR A 49 -5.47 12.47 20.56
N ASN A 50 -4.47 12.74 19.71
CA ASN A 50 -4.69 13.04 18.29
C ASN A 50 -5.14 11.81 17.50
N ASP A 51 -4.74 10.59 17.88
CA ASP A 51 -5.18 9.36 17.22
C ASP A 51 -6.67 9.06 17.43
N MET A 52 -7.28 9.71 18.40
CA MET A 52 -8.70 9.56 18.73
C MET A 52 -9.60 10.63 18.10
N TYR A 53 -9.02 11.59 17.37
CA TYR A 53 -9.74 12.69 16.72
C TYR A 53 -9.26 12.88 15.30
N GLU A 54 -10.17 12.97 14.36
CA GLU A 54 -9.91 13.23 12.95
C GLU A 54 -10.40 14.63 12.57
N LEU A 55 -9.57 15.40 11.87
CA LEU A 55 -9.94 16.71 11.34
C LEU A 55 -10.91 16.53 10.16
N ASP A 56 -12.08 17.13 10.26
CA ASP A 56 -13.03 17.24 9.16
C ASP A 56 -12.48 18.23 8.11
N LEU A 57 -11.77 17.68 7.11
CA LEU A 57 -11.14 18.44 6.03
C LEU A 57 -12.18 19.16 5.16
N GLU A 58 -13.35 18.56 4.92
CA GLU A 58 -14.42 19.19 4.13
C GLU A 58 -14.92 20.45 4.81
N SER A 59 -15.20 20.37 6.11
CA SER A 59 -15.58 21.52 6.92
C SER A 59 -14.46 22.56 7.00
N TYR A 60 -13.22 22.14 7.14
CA TYR A 60 -12.06 23.03 7.17
C TYR A 60 -11.89 23.82 5.87
N TYR A 61 -11.93 23.15 4.70
CA TYR A 61 -11.79 23.83 3.42
C TYR A 61 -13.00 24.68 3.03
N SER A 62 -14.21 24.29 3.45
CA SER A 62 -15.43 25.03 3.11
C SER A 62 -15.70 26.23 4.01
N THR A 63 -15.34 26.15 5.30
CA THR A 63 -15.70 27.18 6.31
C THR A 63 -14.49 27.86 6.95
N GLY A 64 -13.28 27.31 6.78
CA GLY A 64 -12.06 27.74 7.48
C GLY A 64 -12.04 27.36 8.97
N SER A 65 -12.98 26.54 9.43
CA SER A 65 -13.08 26.12 10.83
C SER A 65 -12.60 24.70 11.01
N ALA A 66 -11.67 24.48 11.95
CA ALA A 66 -11.20 23.14 12.28
C ALA A 66 -12.25 22.43 13.16
N ASN A 67 -13.02 21.54 12.55
CA ASN A 67 -13.91 20.63 13.26
C ASN A 67 -13.26 19.26 13.37
N TYR A 68 -13.42 18.61 14.52
CA TYR A 68 -12.86 17.27 14.74
C TYR A 68 -13.96 16.27 15.00
N SER A 69 -13.91 15.12 14.35
CA SER A 69 -14.75 13.97 14.65
C SER A 69 -14.04 13.07 15.67
N PHE A 70 -14.80 12.49 16.60
CA PHE A 70 -14.26 11.57 17.60
C PHE A 70 -14.21 10.14 17.05
N GLN A 71 -13.02 9.62 16.84
CA GLN A 71 -12.75 8.30 16.22
C GLN A 71 -12.15 7.29 17.21
N ALA A 72 -12.29 7.51 18.51
CA ALA A 72 -11.65 6.66 19.52
C ALA A 72 -12.10 5.20 19.47
N GLU A 73 -13.31 4.90 18.99
CA GLU A 73 -13.77 3.50 18.85
C GLU A 73 -12.90 2.77 17.81
N ASN A 74 -12.66 3.37 16.64
CA ASN A 74 -11.79 2.82 15.61
C ASN A 74 -10.35 2.65 16.10
N ALA A 75 -9.78 3.70 16.70
CA ALA A 75 -8.41 3.68 17.22
C ALA A 75 -8.23 2.59 18.29
N ILE A 76 -9.13 2.50 19.28
CA ILE A 76 -9.07 1.51 20.34
C ILE A 76 -9.25 0.09 19.79
N THR A 77 -10.22 -0.13 18.88
CA THR A 77 -10.45 -1.45 18.28
C THR A 77 -9.24 -1.92 17.49
N SER A 78 -8.64 -1.05 16.67
CA SER A 78 -7.41 -1.33 15.93
C SER A 78 -6.24 -1.61 16.86
N GLY A 79 -6.07 -0.81 17.90
CA GLY A 79 -5.03 -1.01 18.91
C GLY A 79 -5.20 -2.31 19.70
N ILE A 80 -6.44 -2.69 20.07
CA ILE A 80 -6.72 -4.00 20.67
C ILE A 80 -6.31 -5.13 19.73
N ALA A 81 -6.73 -5.05 18.45
CA ALA A 81 -6.36 -6.04 17.45
C ALA A 81 -4.83 -6.14 17.30
N LYS A 82 -4.12 -5.01 17.35
CA LYS A 82 -2.66 -4.94 17.28
C LYS A 82 -1.99 -5.65 18.46
N VAL A 83 -2.38 -5.32 19.70
CA VAL A 83 -1.72 -5.89 20.90
C VAL A 83 -2.12 -7.34 21.20
N THR A 84 -3.27 -7.80 20.71
CA THR A 84 -3.73 -9.19 20.89
C THR A 84 -3.32 -10.13 19.74
N ARG A 85 -2.67 -9.61 18.70
CA ARG A 85 -2.25 -10.41 17.57
C ARG A 85 -1.13 -11.37 17.96
N GLU A 86 -1.31 -12.65 17.63
CA GLU A 86 -0.33 -13.69 17.92
C GLU A 86 0.83 -13.73 16.93
N THR A 87 0.63 -13.21 15.71
CA THR A 87 1.63 -13.20 14.62
C THR A 87 1.76 -11.81 14.03
N SER A 88 2.98 -11.29 13.94
CA SER A 88 3.32 -10.17 13.05
C SER A 88 3.86 -10.73 11.73
N TYR A 89 3.56 -10.03 10.65
CA TYR A 89 4.09 -10.36 9.32
C TYR A 89 5.25 -9.41 9.01
N GLN A 90 6.39 -9.97 8.61
CA GLN A 90 7.55 -9.18 8.21
C GLN A 90 7.50 -8.93 6.70
N LEU A 91 7.33 -7.67 6.30
CA LEU A 91 7.49 -7.20 4.93
C LEU A 91 8.91 -6.66 4.76
N TYR A 92 9.64 -7.21 3.80
CA TYR A 92 10.97 -6.70 3.47
C TYR A 92 10.89 -5.75 2.29
N GLU A 93 11.33 -4.52 2.47
CA GLU A 93 11.46 -3.50 1.44
C GLU A 93 12.80 -3.68 0.73
N LEU A 94 12.78 -4.05 -0.56
CA LEU A 94 14.00 -4.12 -1.36
C LEU A 94 14.65 -2.74 -1.43
N THR A 95 15.97 -2.71 -1.28
CA THR A 95 16.77 -1.48 -1.30
C THR A 95 18.06 -1.70 -2.08
N GLY A 96 18.59 -0.63 -2.64
CA GLY A 96 19.86 -0.66 -3.40
C GLY A 96 19.70 -0.17 -4.84
N HIS A 97 18.48 0.00 -5.34
CA HIS A 97 18.20 0.40 -6.71
C HIS A 97 17.49 1.77 -6.78
N GLY A 98 17.48 2.54 -5.69
CA GLY A 98 16.82 3.85 -5.64
C GLY A 98 15.30 3.76 -5.59
N GLU A 99 14.79 2.75 -4.91
CA GLU A 99 13.38 2.49 -4.70
C GLU A 99 12.68 3.69 -4.04
N ALA A 100 11.42 3.91 -4.39
CA ALA A 100 10.62 4.95 -3.76
C ALA A 100 10.33 4.58 -2.29
N ALA A 101 10.50 5.55 -1.39
CA ALA A 101 10.17 5.34 0.01
C ALA A 101 8.65 5.20 0.22
N LEU A 102 8.25 4.36 1.16
CA LEU A 102 6.86 4.31 1.62
C LEU A 102 6.49 5.62 2.34
N SER A 103 5.26 6.08 2.14
CA SER A 103 4.75 7.20 2.93
C SER A 103 4.57 6.80 4.40
N GLY A 104 4.68 7.77 5.32
CA GLY A 104 4.41 7.54 6.73
C GLY A 104 3.02 6.95 6.98
N ASP A 105 1.99 7.48 6.33
CA ASP A 105 0.60 7.00 6.45
C ASP A 105 0.45 5.54 5.99
N PHE A 106 1.16 5.14 4.93
CA PHE A 106 1.14 3.75 4.47
C PHE A 106 1.86 2.82 5.45
N THR A 107 3.01 3.23 5.96
CA THR A 107 3.76 2.48 6.98
C THR A 107 2.95 2.33 8.27
N ASP A 108 2.26 3.38 8.71
CA ASP A 108 1.37 3.33 9.87
C ASP A 108 0.18 2.39 9.63
N THR A 109 -0.37 2.38 8.42
CA THR A 109 -1.44 1.43 8.03
C THR A 109 -0.95 -0.01 8.09
N LEU A 110 0.25 -0.31 7.57
CA LEU A 110 0.87 -1.62 7.67
C LEU A 110 1.08 -2.04 9.14
N ASN A 111 1.65 -1.16 9.96
CA ASN A 111 1.86 -1.41 11.38
C ASN A 111 0.54 -1.69 12.12
N ASN A 112 -0.51 -0.91 11.83
CA ASN A 112 -1.85 -1.14 12.38
C ASN A 112 -2.45 -2.47 11.91
N ALA A 113 -2.13 -2.91 10.68
CA ALA A 113 -2.48 -4.22 10.18
C ALA A 113 -1.59 -5.35 10.73
N GLY A 114 -0.52 -5.05 11.51
CA GLY A 114 0.43 -6.00 12.09
C GLY A 114 1.46 -6.50 11.11
N VAL A 115 1.73 -5.69 10.11
CA VAL A 115 2.83 -5.87 9.18
C VAL A 115 3.95 -4.92 9.58
N THR A 116 5.08 -5.45 9.98
CA THR A 116 6.31 -4.68 10.25
C THR A 116 7.15 -4.63 8.99
N THR A 117 7.85 -3.52 8.75
CA THR A 117 8.73 -3.37 7.60
C THR A 117 10.20 -3.41 8.03
N ALA A 118 11.07 -3.92 7.15
CA ALA A 118 12.51 -3.87 7.29
C ALA A 118 13.17 -3.77 5.92
N GLU A 119 14.29 -3.06 5.84
CA GLU A 119 15.07 -2.96 4.61
C GLU A 119 15.77 -4.28 4.27
N LEU A 120 15.80 -4.63 2.98
CA LEU A 120 16.50 -5.78 2.43
C LEU A 120 17.37 -5.37 1.24
N ASN A 121 18.68 -5.36 1.43
CA ASN A 121 19.62 -5.22 0.32
C ASN A 121 20.13 -6.61 -0.06
N LEU A 122 19.65 -7.16 -1.17
CA LEU A 122 20.00 -8.52 -1.61
C LEU A 122 21.45 -8.68 -2.00
N THR A 123 22.12 -7.64 -2.51
CA THR A 123 23.54 -7.66 -2.81
C THR A 123 24.39 -7.97 -1.57
N THR A 124 23.99 -7.48 -0.41
CA THR A 124 24.69 -7.70 0.87
C THR A 124 24.16 -8.90 1.65
N ALA A 125 22.86 -9.13 1.62
CA ALA A 125 22.22 -10.23 2.34
C ALA A 125 22.42 -11.59 1.66
N GLY A 126 22.49 -11.61 0.33
CA GLY A 126 22.67 -12.82 -0.48
C GLY A 126 21.48 -13.78 -0.51
N SER A 127 20.44 -13.54 0.29
CA SER A 127 19.20 -14.31 0.32
C SER A 127 18.08 -13.54 1.00
N ILE A 128 16.83 -13.93 0.74
CA ILE A 128 15.66 -13.42 1.44
C ILE A 128 15.56 -14.10 2.81
N PRO A 129 15.33 -13.35 3.91
CA PRO A 129 15.17 -13.92 5.24
C PRO A 129 14.01 -14.90 5.33
N ALA A 130 14.16 -15.95 6.14
CA ALA A 130 13.17 -17.03 6.26
C ALA A 130 11.86 -16.61 6.92
N ASP A 131 11.86 -15.49 7.64
CA ASP A 131 10.69 -14.88 8.28
C ASP A 131 9.95 -13.89 7.36
N ALA A 132 10.40 -13.73 6.11
CA ALA A 132 9.73 -12.86 5.15
C ALA A 132 8.32 -13.36 4.84
N ALA A 133 7.33 -12.59 5.21
CA ALA A 133 5.95 -12.82 4.78
C ALA A 133 5.74 -12.39 3.33
N ALA A 134 6.45 -11.33 2.91
CA ALA A 134 6.51 -10.85 1.54
C ALA A 134 7.74 -9.96 1.33
N VAL A 135 8.09 -9.72 0.06
CA VAL A 135 9.09 -8.72 -0.36
C VAL A 135 8.39 -7.64 -1.19
N LEU A 136 8.65 -6.39 -0.87
CA LEU A 136 8.18 -5.22 -1.60
C LEU A 136 9.30 -4.69 -2.48
N ILE A 137 9.01 -4.50 -3.77
CA ILE A 137 9.85 -3.80 -4.75
C ILE A 137 9.06 -2.54 -5.16
N ASN A 138 9.51 -1.38 -4.69
CA ASN A 138 8.73 -0.14 -4.84
C ASN A 138 9.35 0.82 -5.85
N ALA A 139 8.94 0.71 -7.11
CA ALA A 139 9.34 1.61 -8.20
C ALA A 139 10.87 1.87 -8.22
N PRO A 140 11.69 0.85 -8.50
CA PRO A 140 13.14 1.00 -8.50
C PRO A 140 13.59 2.00 -9.57
N GLY A 141 14.48 2.92 -9.19
CA GLY A 141 15.09 3.92 -10.06
C GLY A 141 16.28 3.39 -10.87
N ALA A 142 16.69 2.14 -10.64
CA ALA A 142 17.68 1.40 -11.41
C ALA A 142 17.30 -0.09 -11.47
N ASP A 143 17.82 -0.81 -12.46
CA ASP A 143 17.47 -2.22 -12.65
C ASP A 143 18.09 -3.14 -11.59
N LEU A 144 17.46 -4.29 -11.37
CA LEU A 144 17.97 -5.37 -10.55
C LEU A 144 19.21 -5.99 -11.21
N THR A 145 20.08 -6.62 -10.43
CA THR A 145 21.14 -7.48 -10.99
C THR A 145 20.58 -8.85 -11.37
N ASP A 146 21.27 -9.58 -12.26
CA ASP A 146 20.92 -10.96 -12.64
C ASP A 146 20.86 -11.89 -11.42
N ALA A 147 21.75 -11.67 -10.43
CA ALA A 147 21.78 -12.46 -9.21
C ALA A 147 20.56 -12.23 -8.33
N GLU A 148 20.14 -10.98 -8.17
CA GLU A 148 18.93 -10.61 -7.41
C GLU A 148 17.67 -11.11 -8.08
N THR A 149 17.58 -10.98 -9.42
CA THR A 149 16.49 -11.53 -10.22
C THR A 149 16.35 -13.03 -10.02
N THR A 150 17.48 -13.76 -10.00
CA THR A 150 17.48 -15.20 -9.73
C THR A 150 16.96 -15.50 -8.32
N ILE A 151 17.44 -14.79 -7.30
CA ILE A 151 16.99 -14.96 -5.90
C ILE A 151 15.48 -14.73 -5.77
N LEU A 152 14.98 -13.65 -6.39
CA LEU A 152 13.55 -13.27 -6.33
C LEU A 152 12.68 -14.28 -7.10
N THR A 153 13.13 -14.73 -8.28
CA THR A 153 12.43 -15.76 -9.06
C THR A 153 12.35 -17.08 -8.30
N ASP A 154 13.46 -17.53 -7.71
CA ASP A 154 13.49 -18.72 -6.87
C ASP A 154 12.59 -18.59 -5.64
N TYR A 155 12.54 -17.40 -5.03
CA TYR A 155 11.66 -17.12 -3.90
C TYR A 155 10.19 -17.30 -4.27
N VAL A 156 9.75 -16.74 -5.40
CA VAL A 156 8.37 -16.89 -5.90
C VAL A 156 8.08 -18.35 -6.25
N ALA A 157 9.00 -19.03 -6.95
CA ALA A 157 8.86 -20.44 -7.31
C ALA A 157 8.71 -21.36 -6.08
N ASN A 158 9.23 -20.95 -4.91
CA ASN A 158 9.08 -21.65 -3.64
C ASN A 158 7.88 -21.13 -2.79
N GLY A 159 6.96 -20.38 -3.38
CA GLY A 159 5.74 -19.88 -2.71
C GLY A 159 5.91 -18.56 -1.97
N GLY A 160 7.02 -17.85 -2.18
CA GLY A 160 7.26 -16.50 -1.69
C GLY A 160 6.29 -15.50 -2.35
N LYS A 161 6.03 -14.41 -1.67
CA LYS A 161 5.08 -13.38 -2.10
C LYS A 161 5.81 -12.08 -2.41
N LEU A 162 5.49 -11.50 -3.56
CA LEU A 162 6.00 -10.19 -3.97
C LEU A 162 4.86 -9.17 -4.02
N PHE A 163 5.17 -7.95 -3.64
CA PHE A 163 4.42 -6.76 -4.00
C PHE A 163 5.34 -5.90 -4.86
N VAL A 164 4.96 -5.66 -6.13
CA VAL A 164 5.80 -4.93 -7.08
C VAL A 164 5.05 -3.71 -7.59
N ALA A 165 5.61 -2.53 -7.36
CA ALA A 165 5.24 -1.31 -8.06
C ALA A 165 6.31 -0.99 -9.09
N THR A 166 5.91 -0.61 -10.30
CA THR A 166 6.83 -0.28 -11.40
C THR A 166 6.79 1.21 -11.69
N ASP A 167 7.90 1.74 -12.21
CA ASP A 167 7.98 3.07 -12.78
C ASP A 167 8.20 2.96 -14.30
N PHE A 168 7.39 3.66 -15.11
CA PHE A 168 7.50 3.60 -16.56
C PHE A 168 8.70 4.40 -17.10
N THR A 169 9.28 5.29 -16.30
CA THR A 169 10.40 6.15 -16.71
C THR A 169 11.75 5.44 -16.66
N THR A 170 11.83 4.30 -15.96
CA THR A 170 13.06 3.55 -15.76
C THR A 170 13.06 2.26 -16.58
N ASP A 171 14.14 2.07 -17.36
CA ASP A 171 14.38 0.82 -18.07
C ASP A 171 14.93 -0.23 -17.10
N THR A 172 14.12 -1.27 -16.86
CA THR A 172 14.40 -2.33 -15.86
C THR A 172 14.16 -3.73 -16.45
N PRO A 173 15.00 -4.18 -17.40
CA PRO A 173 14.81 -5.46 -18.10
C PRO A 173 14.91 -6.68 -17.17
N ASN A 174 15.66 -6.61 -16.09
CA ASN A 174 15.72 -7.68 -15.10
C ASN A 174 14.45 -7.75 -14.24
N LEU A 175 13.84 -6.58 -13.91
CA LEU A 175 12.53 -6.56 -13.29
C LEU A 175 11.47 -7.12 -14.26
N ASP A 176 11.54 -6.83 -15.56
CA ASP A 176 10.64 -7.42 -16.55
C ASP A 176 10.82 -8.94 -16.65
N THR A 177 12.05 -9.44 -16.50
CA THR A 177 12.34 -10.89 -16.43
C THR A 177 11.67 -11.52 -15.21
N LEU A 178 11.72 -10.85 -14.04
CA LEU A 178 11.04 -11.30 -12.83
C LEU A 178 9.52 -11.31 -13.02
N LEU A 179 8.94 -10.26 -13.59
CA LEU A 179 7.50 -10.18 -13.89
C LEU A 179 7.07 -11.29 -14.86
N ALA A 180 7.89 -11.55 -15.90
CA ALA A 180 7.62 -12.62 -16.86
C ALA A 180 7.66 -14.02 -16.21
N ALA A 181 8.56 -14.25 -15.24
CA ALA A 181 8.59 -15.47 -14.45
C ALA A 181 7.32 -15.64 -13.58
N CYS A 182 6.68 -14.53 -13.19
CA CYS A 182 5.38 -14.51 -12.53
C CYS A 182 4.19 -14.55 -13.52
N GLY A 183 4.44 -14.66 -14.83
CA GLY A 183 3.39 -14.67 -15.86
C GLY A 183 2.78 -13.29 -16.17
N MET A 184 3.47 -12.21 -15.84
CA MET A 184 3.04 -10.83 -16.06
C MET A 184 4.03 -10.07 -16.94
N ALA A 185 3.55 -9.03 -17.63
CA ALA A 185 4.42 -8.10 -18.35
C ALA A 185 3.85 -6.67 -18.29
N ARG A 186 4.73 -5.68 -18.34
CA ARG A 186 4.32 -4.29 -18.50
C ARG A 186 3.88 -4.07 -19.95
N GLN A 187 2.72 -3.44 -20.15
CA GLN A 187 2.28 -2.96 -21.44
C GLN A 187 3.19 -1.81 -21.87
N PRO A 188 3.81 -1.84 -23.07
CA PRO A 188 4.57 -0.69 -23.56
C PRO A 188 3.71 0.58 -23.62
N GLY A 189 4.32 1.71 -23.23
CA GLY A 189 3.67 3.01 -23.30
C GLY A 189 3.04 3.48 -21.98
N LEU A 190 2.54 4.71 -22.03
CA LEU A 190 1.83 5.36 -20.94
C LEU A 190 0.33 5.32 -21.19
N LEU A 191 -0.45 4.97 -20.20
CA LEU A 191 -1.90 4.95 -20.30
C LEU A 191 -2.47 6.37 -20.31
N ILE A 192 -3.35 6.63 -21.27
CA ILE A 192 -4.09 7.88 -21.43
C ILE A 192 -5.57 7.52 -21.47
N GLU A 193 -6.32 8.13 -20.58
CA GLU A 193 -7.77 7.94 -20.48
C GLU A 193 -8.50 9.06 -21.21
N THR A 194 -9.46 8.71 -22.06
CA THR A 194 -10.25 9.70 -22.80
C THR A 194 -11.69 9.83 -22.30
N ASP A 195 -12.18 8.85 -21.54
CA ASP A 195 -13.47 8.92 -20.88
C ASP A 195 -13.39 9.84 -19.64
N THR A 196 -14.22 10.88 -19.66
CA THR A 196 -14.27 11.90 -18.60
C THR A 196 -14.72 11.39 -17.23
N ASP A 197 -15.31 10.20 -17.17
CA ASP A 197 -15.69 9.55 -15.91
C ASP A 197 -14.50 8.80 -15.26
N HIS A 198 -13.41 8.59 -16.03
CA HIS A 198 -12.24 7.84 -15.60
C HIS A 198 -10.95 8.66 -15.43
N TYR A 199 -11.06 10.01 -15.43
CA TYR A 199 -9.99 10.89 -14.97
C TYR A 199 -10.55 12.16 -14.30
N PRO A 200 -9.84 12.81 -13.36
CA PRO A 200 -10.37 13.95 -12.63
C PRO A 200 -10.52 15.18 -13.52
N TYR A 201 -11.64 15.88 -13.40
CA TYR A 201 -11.89 17.12 -14.14
C TYR A 201 -10.77 18.17 -13.89
N GLY A 202 -10.22 18.69 -14.98
CA GLY A 202 -9.16 19.70 -14.93
C GLY A 202 -7.75 19.15 -14.75
N TYR A 203 -7.59 17.83 -14.67
CA TYR A 203 -6.29 17.15 -14.61
C TYR A 203 -5.91 16.54 -15.98
N PRO A 204 -4.62 16.24 -16.21
CA PRO A 204 -4.20 15.51 -17.41
C PRO A 204 -4.85 14.12 -17.51
N GLN A 205 -5.11 13.66 -18.70
CA GLN A 205 -5.69 12.35 -19.01
C GLN A 205 -4.81 11.15 -18.60
N THR A 206 -3.57 11.41 -18.16
CA THR A 206 -2.66 10.43 -17.55
C THR A 206 -2.91 10.21 -16.06
N TYR A 207 -3.85 10.96 -15.47
CA TYR A 207 -4.26 10.84 -14.09
C TYR A 207 -5.53 9.99 -14.03
N LEU A 208 -5.34 8.68 -13.90
CA LEU A 208 -6.44 7.73 -14.03
C LEU A 208 -7.27 7.64 -12.74
N LEU A 209 -8.58 7.45 -12.92
CA LEU A 209 -9.53 6.99 -11.90
C LEU A 209 -9.99 5.57 -12.29
N PRO A 210 -9.19 4.55 -12.02
CA PRO A 210 -9.52 3.20 -12.43
C PRO A 210 -10.71 2.65 -11.65
N THR A 211 -11.43 1.75 -12.27
CA THR A 211 -12.47 0.95 -11.63
C THR A 211 -11.83 -0.06 -10.69
N LEU A 212 -12.28 -0.07 -9.44
CA LEU A 212 -11.87 -1.04 -8.42
C LEU A 212 -12.70 -2.31 -8.57
N ALA A 213 -12.03 -3.44 -8.80
CA ALA A 213 -12.68 -4.75 -8.82
C ALA A 213 -13.14 -5.16 -7.41
N SER A 214 -14.24 -5.89 -7.33
CA SER A 214 -14.74 -6.46 -6.07
C SER A 214 -14.21 -7.88 -5.89
N ASN A 215 -13.24 -8.06 -4.98
CA ASN A 215 -12.65 -9.36 -4.63
C ASN A 215 -12.18 -9.37 -3.17
N GLU A 216 -11.55 -10.44 -2.71
CA GLU A 216 -11.09 -10.56 -1.32
C GLU A 216 -10.02 -9.52 -0.94
N ILE A 217 -9.15 -9.12 -1.87
CA ILE A 217 -8.09 -8.13 -1.63
C ILE A 217 -8.68 -6.74 -1.46
N THR A 218 -9.69 -6.41 -2.26
CA THR A 218 -10.32 -5.08 -2.27
C THR A 218 -11.57 -4.98 -1.39
N ALA A 219 -11.98 -6.07 -0.73
CA ALA A 219 -13.22 -6.13 0.07
C ALA A 219 -13.28 -5.10 1.21
N GLY A 220 -12.12 -4.67 1.73
CA GLY A 220 -12.02 -3.63 2.76
C GLY A 220 -12.11 -2.20 2.24
N VAL A 221 -12.05 -2.01 0.92
CA VAL A 221 -12.08 -0.67 0.29
C VAL A 221 -13.54 -0.28 0.06
N SER A 222 -13.93 0.89 0.55
CA SER A 222 -15.27 1.41 0.31
C SER A 222 -15.53 1.61 -1.18
N GLN A 223 -16.68 1.17 -1.68
CA GLN A 223 -17.10 1.37 -3.08
C GLN A 223 -17.24 2.86 -3.48
N ASN A 224 -17.33 3.75 -2.49
CA ASN A 224 -17.37 5.19 -2.71
C ASN A 224 -15.97 5.84 -2.69
N MET A 225 -14.92 5.06 -2.42
CA MET A 225 -13.55 5.55 -2.44
C MET A 225 -13.04 5.58 -3.88
N MET A 226 -12.58 6.73 -4.32
CA MET A 226 -11.89 6.86 -5.60
C MET A 226 -10.43 6.45 -5.43
N VAL A 227 -9.98 5.50 -6.25
CA VAL A 227 -8.57 5.17 -6.38
C VAL A 227 -7.97 6.05 -7.45
N TYR A 228 -6.78 6.55 -7.21
CA TYR A 228 -6.09 7.50 -8.08
C TYR A 228 -4.73 6.96 -8.47
N THR A 229 -4.52 6.73 -9.77
CA THR A 229 -3.26 6.19 -10.30
C THR A 229 -2.69 7.12 -11.37
N PRO A 230 -1.90 8.14 -10.97
CA PRO A 230 -1.28 9.04 -11.93
C PRO A 230 -0.13 8.32 -12.65
N ILE A 231 -0.02 8.55 -13.97
CA ILE A 231 1.14 8.15 -14.76
C ILE A 231 1.38 6.63 -14.67
N ALA A 232 0.42 5.83 -15.11
CA ALA A 232 0.47 4.38 -15.04
C ALA A 232 0.78 3.72 -16.38
N GLN A 233 1.38 2.53 -16.32
CA GLN A 233 1.43 1.55 -17.40
C GLN A 233 0.37 0.49 -17.21
N GLY A 234 -0.05 -0.15 -18.30
CA GLY A 234 -0.85 -1.35 -18.24
C GLY A 234 -0.01 -2.56 -17.82
N ILE A 235 -0.68 -3.55 -17.26
CA ILE A 235 -0.11 -4.86 -16.94
C ILE A 235 -0.87 -5.90 -17.76
N THR A 236 -0.14 -6.76 -18.45
CA THR A 236 -0.69 -7.92 -19.17
C THR A 236 -0.35 -9.20 -18.42
N THR A 237 -1.23 -10.19 -18.53
CA THR A 237 -1.06 -11.51 -17.90
C THR A 237 -1.01 -12.59 -18.96
N ASN A 238 -0.27 -13.66 -18.72
CA ASN A 238 -0.19 -14.82 -19.58
C ASN A 238 -1.19 -15.88 -19.12
N GLU A 239 -2.22 -16.14 -19.90
CA GLU A 239 -3.25 -17.17 -19.61
C GLU A 239 -2.69 -18.59 -19.53
N ASP A 240 -1.53 -18.86 -20.15
CA ASP A 240 -0.85 -20.15 -20.10
C ASP A 240 0.07 -20.29 -18.87
N SER A 241 0.12 -19.30 -17.99
CA SER A 241 0.89 -19.32 -16.76
C SER A 241 0.32 -20.32 -15.73
N GLU A 242 1.20 -20.82 -14.86
CA GLU A 242 0.78 -21.61 -13.69
C GLU A 242 0.07 -20.76 -12.62
N PHE A 243 0.16 -19.42 -12.72
CA PHE A 243 -0.49 -18.48 -11.81
C PHE A 243 -1.91 -18.15 -12.28
N SER A 244 -2.78 -17.87 -11.33
CA SER A 244 -4.11 -17.31 -11.59
C SER A 244 -4.09 -15.82 -11.33
N PHE A 245 -4.70 -15.03 -12.18
CA PHE A 245 -4.67 -13.58 -12.12
C PHE A 245 -6.04 -12.98 -11.83
N THR A 246 -6.03 -11.87 -11.14
CA THR A 246 -7.22 -11.05 -10.88
C THR A 246 -6.87 -9.60 -11.10
N ASP A 247 -7.54 -8.94 -12.04
CA ASP A 247 -7.40 -7.51 -12.23
C ASP A 247 -8.01 -6.79 -11.02
N LEU A 248 -7.22 -6.00 -10.32
CA LEU A 248 -7.65 -5.24 -9.15
C LEU A 248 -8.16 -3.85 -9.52
N LEU A 249 -7.47 -3.22 -10.47
CA LEU A 249 -7.76 -1.88 -10.99
C LEU A 249 -7.72 -1.90 -12.51
N THR A 250 -8.76 -1.36 -13.17
CA THR A 250 -8.83 -1.29 -14.62
C THR A 250 -9.22 0.10 -15.09
N THR A 251 -8.69 0.52 -16.25
CA THR A 251 -9.14 1.74 -16.94
C THR A 251 -10.54 1.60 -17.51
N GLY A 252 -11.10 2.69 -18.03
CA GLY A 252 -12.22 2.66 -18.95
C GLY A 252 -11.86 1.95 -20.27
N ASP A 253 -12.87 1.73 -21.12
CA ASP A 253 -12.70 1.08 -22.44
C ASP A 253 -12.20 2.04 -23.53
N ALA A 254 -12.21 3.34 -23.27
CA ALA A 254 -11.70 4.39 -24.14
C ALA A 254 -10.25 4.80 -23.84
N ALA A 255 -9.56 4.09 -22.96
CA ALA A 255 -8.15 4.30 -22.67
C ALA A 255 -7.28 3.76 -23.82
N TYR A 256 -6.08 4.32 -23.97
CA TYR A 256 -5.08 3.80 -24.91
C TYR A 256 -3.67 3.87 -24.30
N SER A 257 -2.78 3.00 -24.79
CA SER A 257 -1.38 2.98 -24.36
C SER A 257 -0.52 3.69 -25.39
N MET A 258 0.04 4.85 -25.04
CA MET A 258 0.86 5.68 -25.90
C MET A 258 2.32 5.29 -25.84
N GLU A 259 2.81 4.49 -26.78
CA GLU A 259 4.17 3.96 -26.76
C GLU A 259 5.26 5.04 -26.93
N ASN A 260 4.96 6.10 -27.69
CA ASN A 260 5.93 7.17 -27.97
C ASN A 260 5.78 8.38 -27.03
N TYR A 261 5.14 8.22 -25.88
CA TYR A 261 4.84 9.32 -24.94
C TYR A 261 6.06 10.21 -24.62
N ALA A 262 7.24 9.59 -24.42
CA ALA A 262 8.46 10.32 -24.06
C ALA A 262 8.97 11.29 -25.16
N THR A 263 8.55 11.09 -26.42
CA THR A 263 9.00 11.87 -27.59
C THR A 263 7.88 12.63 -28.28
N ALA A 264 6.63 12.38 -27.89
CA ALA A 264 5.46 13.00 -28.48
C ALA A 264 5.30 14.46 -28.03
N GLU A 265 4.93 15.32 -28.96
CA GLU A 265 4.62 16.73 -28.65
C GLU A 265 3.19 16.91 -28.10
N THR A 266 2.32 15.95 -28.32
CA THR A 266 0.91 15.96 -27.89
C THR A 266 0.48 14.55 -27.46
N ALA A 267 -0.49 14.45 -26.56
CA ALA A 267 -1.11 13.19 -26.16
C ALA A 267 -2.19 12.75 -27.20
N GLN A 268 -1.87 12.79 -28.49
CA GLN A 268 -2.79 12.34 -29.53
C GLN A 268 -2.52 10.87 -29.86
N LYS A 269 -3.56 10.04 -29.75
CA LYS A 269 -3.50 8.61 -30.08
C LYS A 269 -3.03 8.40 -31.53
N ALA A 270 -2.04 7.56 -31.73
CA ALA A 270 -1.63 7.05 -33.03
C ALA A 270 -2.45 5.81 -33.41
N ASP A 271 -2.50 5.50 -34.72
CA ASP A 271 -3.23 4.30 -35.22
C ASP A 271 -2.63 2.99 -34.69
N THR A 272 -1.37 3.02 -34.26
CA THR A 272 -0.66 1.86 -33.71
C THR A 272 -0.83 1.71 -32.18
N ASP A 273 -1.32 2.74 -31.49
CA ASP A 273 -1.49 2.69 -30.04
C ASP A 273 -2.69 1.77 -29.69
N PRO A 274 -2.46 0.74 -28.87
CA PRO A 274 -3.53 -0.14 -28.42
C PRO A 274 -4.59 0.64 -27.64
N GLU A 275 -5.86 0.33 -27.91
CA GLU A 275 -7.01 0.96 -27.24
C GLU A 275 -7.88 -0.12 -26.58
N GLY A 276 -8.45 0.19 -25.43
CA GLY A 276 -9.36 -0.68 -24.70
C GLY A 276 -9.18 -0.54 -23.19
N THR A 277 -9.68 -1.53 -22.47
CA THR A 277 -9.51 -1.62 -21.01
C THR A 277 -8.16 -2.24 -20.68
N PHE A 278 -7.40 -1.58 -19.81
CA PHE A 278 -6.09 -2.04 -19.33
C PHE A 278 -6.15 -2.27 -17.83
N ALA A 279 -5.55 -3.38 -17.37
CA ALA A 279 -5.28 -3.56 -15.96
C ALA A 279 -4.10 -2.66 -15.54
N VAL A 280 -4.25 -1.92 -14.44
CA VAL A 280 -3.20 -1.10 -13.83
C VAL A 280 -2.73 -1.66 -12.49
N ALA A 281 -3.46 -2.63 -11.93
CA ALA A 281 -3.04 -3.45 -10.81
C ALA A 281 -3.62 -4.86 -10.98
N VAL A 282 -2.78 -5.86 -10.75
CA VAL A 282 -3.10 -7.29 -10.88
C VAL A 282 -2.56 -8.05 -9.66
N ALA A 283 -3.32 -9.03 -9.18
CA ALA A 283 -2.89 -9.98 -8.16
C ALA A 283 -3.04 -11.42 -8.66
#